data_6494575c4f89d7e54603b1a8f2f568a6
#
_entry.id   6494575c4f89d7e54603b1a8f2f568a6
#
_cell.length_a   1.000
_cell.length_b   1.000
_cell.length_c   1.000
_cell.angle_alpha   90.00
_cell.angle_beta   90.00
_cell.angle_gamma   90.00
#
_symmetry.space_group_name_H-M   'P 1'
#
loop_
_entity.id
_entity.type
_entity.pdbx_description
1 polymer ?
#
loop_
_entity_poly.entity_id
_entity_poly.type
_entity_poly.pdbx_seq_one_letter_code
_entity_poly.pdbx_strand_id
1 'polypeptide(L)'
;MTSRELVRKVEESKMAVHTPAPYLERGVIYQINPRAFTNEGTLSAAAEMLPHLADIGVDIVYLCPIFTADPDERDEFWSPRTKASKLNNPKNPYRISDYYSIDPEYGTIDDLTDFTARAHENGLRVILDLVYYHCGPNAVFIADHPNWIKRLPDGTPDVGEWHYPKLNYDDPELCEYMARNMEFFVEKCDVDGYRCDVGDRVPIDFWRMGTERIRKIKPDVMMLNEGTRPEHLSVFDLNYGWYLRDLFTGCVIDGKPVSTFADGQRSFSERNLQGTYQSMVLLENHDSVNDDYDNRLEKRVGKKAFDAGLVVNYTLPNVPFIYNGTEVCDTNRHSIWGNRFHGANLTIDWQNALTEDGKDRMRLV
;
A
#
# COMPACT_ATOMS: atom_id res chain seq x y z
N MET A 1 -13.29 -10.04 26.30
CA MET A 1 -13.03 -11.35 25.69
C MET A 1 -11.57 -11.70 25.96
N THR A 2 -11.30 -12.83 26.60
CA THR A 2 -9.92 -13.27 26.87
C THR A 2 -9.29 -13.87 25.61
N SER A 3 -7.95 -13.91 25.55
CA SER A 3 -7.24 -14.54 24.41
C SER A 3 -7.69 -16.00 24.19
N ARG A 4 -8.01 -16.74 25.27
CA ARG A 4 -8.52 -18.10 25.19
C ARG A 4 -9.94 -18.18 24.60
N GLU A 5 -10.80 -17.23 24.90
CA GLU A 5 -12.15 -17.16 24.31
C GLU A 5 -12.08 -16.79 22.82
N LEU A 6 -11.12 -15.95 22.43
CA LEU A 6 -10.89 -15.62 21.03
C LEU A 6 -10.36 -16.84 20.26
N VAL A 7 -9.35 -17.53 20.80
CA VAL A 7 -8.82 -18.79 20.21
C VAL A 7 -9.94 -19.81 20.02
N ARG A 8 -10.76 -20.02 21.05
CA ARG A 8 -11.88 -20.97 20.97
C ARG A 8 -12.90 -20.55 19.91
N LYS A 9 -13.23 -19.26 19.78
CA LYS A 9 -14.11 -18.75 18.73
C LYS A 9 -13.53 -18.93 17.32
N VAL A 10 -12.23 -18.73 17.14
CA VAL A 10 -11.53 -18.95 15.86
C VAL A 10 -11.53 -20.45 15.52
N GLU A 11 -11.23 -21.31 16.47
CA GLU A 11 -11.29 -22.78 16.31
C GLU A 11 -12.72 -23.26 16.03
N GLU A 12 -13.71 -22.74 16.76
CA GLU A 12 -15.12 -23.08 16.60
C GLU A 12 -15.72 -22.54 15.28
N SER A 13 -15.22 -21.40 14.76
CA SER A 13 -15.71 -20.81 13.51
C SER A 13 -15.25 -21.55 12.26
N LYS A 14 -14.36 -22.53 12.37
CA LYS A 14 -13.74 -23.25 11.25
C LYS A 14 -13.21 -22.29 10.16
N MET A 15 -12.80 -21.09 10.55
CA MET A 15 -12.11 -20.21 9.62
C MET A 15 -10.79 -20.86 9.24
N ALA A 16 -10.76 -21.48 8.07
CA ALA A 16 -9.52 -21.94 7.48
C ALA A 16 -8.62 -20.71 7.32
N VAL A 17 -7.54 -20.68 8.07
CA VAL A 17 -6.49 -19.69 7.89
C VAL A 17 -5.94 -19.90 6.49
N HIS A 18 -5.91 -18.84 5.69
CA HIS A 18 -5.24 -18.91 4.40
C HIS A 18 -3.74 -19.17 4.61
N THR A 19 -3.18 -20.09 3.85
CA THR A 19 -1.72 -20.31 3.83
C THR A 19 -1.11 -19.31 2.86
N PRO A 20 -0.26 -18.39 3.32
CA PRO A 20 0.38 -17.40 2.45
C PRO A 20 1.20 -18.07 1.35
N ALA A 21 1.37 -17.35 0.23
CA ALA A 21 2.23 -17.80 -0.85
C ALA A 21 3.66 -18.02 -0.34
N PRO A 22 4.32 -19.15 -0.67
CA PRO A 22 5.61 -19.53 -0.07
C PRO A 22 6.73 -18.50 -0.26
N TYR A 23 6.71 -17.71 -1.33
CA TYR A 23 7.71 -16.68 -1.57
C TYR A 23 7.66 -15.53 -0.54
N LEU A 24 6.56 -15.36 0.18
CA LEU A 24 6.42 -14.35 1.23
C LEU A 24 7.23 -14.66 2.50
N GLU A 25 7.64 -15.91 2.69
CA GLU A 25 8.46 -16.30 3.85
C GLU A 25 9.81 -15.56 3.90
N ARG A 26 10.33 -15.17 2.73
CA ARG A 26 11.61 -14.46 2.59
C ARG A 26 11.50 -13.21 1.73
N GLY A 27 10.28 -12.85 1.32
CA GLY A 27 10.05 -11.76 0.38
C GLY A 27 10.27 -10.39 1.01
N VAL A 28 10.81 -9.48 0.23
CA VAL A 28 10.98 -8.05 0.56
C VAL A 28 10.07 -7.24 -0.34
N ILE A 29 9.21 -6.40 0.25
CA ILE A 29 8.30 -5.52 -0.49
C ILE A 29 8.92 -4.13 -0.62
N TYR A 30 8.98 -3.61 -1.83
CA TYR A 30 9.39 -2.23 -2.13
C TYR A 30 8.22 -1.42 -2.68
N GLN A 31 7.86 -0.33 -2.00
CA GLN A 31 6.81 0.56 -2.45
C GLN A 31 7.35 1.61 -3.41
N ILE A 32 6.76 1.69 -4.59
CA ILE A 32 7.00 2.77 -5.56
C ILE A 32 5.85 3.78 -5.49
N ASN A 33 6.16 5.03 -5.14
CA ASN A 33 5.32 6.17 -5.45
C ASN A 33 5.74 6.72 -6.83
N PRO A 34 4.99 6.47 -7.92
CA PRO A 34 5.43 6.84 -9.26
C PRO A 34 5.75 8.33 -9.41
N ARG A 35 5.01 9.19 -8.70
CA ARG A 35 5.23 10.65 -8.72
C ARG A 35 6.59 11.09 -8.18
N ALA A 36 7.27 10.24 -7.39
CA ALA A 36 8.52 10.57 -6.75
C ALA A 36 9.67 9.64 -7.13
N PHE A 37 9.39 8.49 -7.78
CA PHE A 37 10.38 7.46 -8.06
C PHE A 37 11.38 7.88 -9.14
N THR A 38 10.89 8.48 -10.22
CA THR A 38 11.72 9.07 -11.29
C THR A 38 11.30 10.50 -11.58
N ASN A 39 12.12 11.26 -12.28
CA ASN A 39 11.81 12.63 -12.66
C ASN A 39 10.62 12.71 -13.63
N GLU A 40 10.49 11.69 -14.47
CA GLU A 40 9.40 11.55 -15.44
C GLU A 40 8.08 11.19 -14.76
N GLY A 41 8.14 10.44 -13.65
CA GLY A 41 6.98 9.97 -12.90
C GLY A 41 6.07 9.04 -13.69
N THR A 42 6.63 8.23 -14.60
CA THR A 42 5.89 7.31 -15.48
C THR A 42 6.25 5.86 -15.22
N LEU A 43 5.37 4.93 -15.61
CA LEU A 43 5.61 3.50 -15.52
C LEU A 43 6.81 3.08 -16.38
N SER A 44 6.94 3.62 -17.58
CA SER A 44 8.07 3.32 -18.47
C SER A 44 9.41 3.74 -17.85
N ALA A 45 9.49 4.92 -17.24
CA ALA A 45 10.72 5.36 -16.57
C ALA A 45 11.00 4.54 -15.30
N ALA A 46 9.96 4.17 -14.55
CA ALA A 46 10.10 3.32 -13.38
C ALA A 46 10.59 1.90 -13.77
N ALA A 47 10.17 1.39 -14.92
CA ALA A 47 10.60 0.09 -15.43
C ALA A 47 12.13 0.00 -15.69
N GLU A 48 12.78 1.11 -16.03
CA GLU A 48 14.24 1.17 -16.19
C GLU A 48 15.01 0.94 -14.87
N MET A 49 14.34 1.14 -13.73
CA MET A 49 14.93 0.98 -12.39
C MET A 49 14.71 -0.41 -11.78
N LEU A 50 13.93 -1.28 -12.43
CA LEU A 50 13.63 -2.63 -11.92
C LEU A 50 14.88 -3.50 -11.70
N PRO A 51 15.90 -3.49 -12.61
CA PRO A 51 17.14 -4.22 -12.34
C PRO A 51 17.82 -3.79 -11.04
N HIS A 52 17.83 -2.49 -10.72
CA HIS A 52 18.37 -1.98 -9.47
C HIS A 52 17.64 -2.55 -8.24
N LEU A 53 16.31 -2.59 -8.29
CA LEU A 53 15.51 -3.16 -7.19
C LEU A 53 15.80 -4.66 -7.01
N ALA A 54 15.93 -5.41 -8.10
CA ALA A 54 16.31 -6.82 -8.04
C ALA A 54 17.72 -7.01 -7.44
N ASP A 55 18.68 -6.17 -7.84
CA ASP A 55 20.07 -6.22 -7.37
C ASP A 55 20.20 -5.97 -5.85
N ILE A 56 19.34 -5.15 -5.27
CA ILE A 56 19.30 -4.92 -3.81
C ILE A 56 18.46 -5.93 -3.04
N GLY A 57 17.91 -6.95 -3.71
CA GLY A 57 17.21 -8.07 -3.06
C GLY A 57 15.72 -7.83 -2.82
N VAL A 58 15.09 -6.94 -3.56
CA VAL A 58 13.61 -6.81 -3.59
C VAL A 58 13.01 -8.01 -4.30
N ASP A 59 11.87 -8.50 -3.82
CA ASP A 59 11.11 -9.58 -4.44
C ASP A 59 9.77 -9.10 -5.00
N ILE A 60 9.17 -8.08 -4.37
CA ILE A 60 7.82 -7.61 -4.69
C ILE A 60 7.81 -6.09 -4.81
N VAL A 61 7.40 -5.59 -5.96
CA VAL A 61 7.17 -4.18 -6.22
C VAL A 61 5.68 -3.87 -5.94
N TYR A 62 5.43 -2.97 -5.01
CA TYR A 62 4.11 -2.45 -4.74
C TYR A 62 3.98 -1.05 -5.34
N LEU A 63 3.12 -0.88 -6.35
CA LEU A 63 2.81 0.40 -6.97
C LEU A 63 1.70 1.12 -6.18
N CYS A 64 1.96 2.35 -5.69
CA CYS A 64 0.90 3.25 -5.26
C CYS A 64 -0.16 3.41 -6.35
N PRO A 65 -1.39 3.89 -6.05
CA PRO A 65 -2.47 3.89 -7.03
C PRO A 65 -2.09 4.62 -8.32
N ILE A 66 -2.35 3.96 -9.44
CA ILE A 66 -2.05 4.43 -10.80
C ILE A 66 -3.29 4.57 -11.68
N PHE A 67 -4.47 4.23 -11.14
CA PHE A 67 -5.73 4.35 -11.87
C PHE A 67 -6.11 5.81 -12.09
N THR A 68 -6.99 6.07 -13.09
CA THR A 68 -7.38 7.43 -13.44
C THR A 68 -8.01 8.15 -12.26
N ALA A 69 -7.31 9.18 -11.77
CA ALA A 69 -7.76 9.98 -10.64
C ALA A 69 -8.85 10.98 -11.07
N ASP A 70 -9.76 11.26 -10.14
CA ASP A 70 -10.82 12.24 -10.37
C ASP A 70 -10.25 13.66 -10.34
N PRO A 71 -10.44 14.47 -11.41
CA PRO A 71 -9.92 15.83 -11.52
C PRO A 71 -10.81 16.90 -10.86
N ASP A 72 -11.82 16.53 -10.08
CA ASP A 72 -12.78 17.45 -9.48
C ASP A 72 -12.09 18.48 -8.57
N GLU A 73 -12.32 19.75 -8.83
CA GLU A 73 -11.72 20.88 -8.10
C GLU A 73 -12.58 21.38 -6.94
N ARG A 74 -13.76 20.77 -6.71
CA ARG A 74 -14.65 21.20 -5.62
C ARG A 74 -14.08 20.83 -4.27
N ASP A 75 -13.91 21.80 -3.42
CA ASP A 75 -13.33 21.67 -2.06
C ASP A 75 -14.07 20.67 -1.16
N GLU A 76 -15.36 20.49 -1.36
CA GLU A 76 -16.17 19.54 -0.60
C GLU A 76 -15.71 18.09 -0.76
N PHE A 77 -15.07 17.77 -1.90
CA PHE A 77 -14.49 16.46 -2.23
C PHE A 77 -12.97 16.41 -2.09
N TRP A 78 -12.39 17.34 -1.36
CA TRP A 78 -10.97 17.30 -1.04
C TRP A 78 -10.80 16.84 0.41
N SER A 79 -9.96 15.84 0.61
CA SER A 79 -9.69 15.34 1.97
C SER A 79 -9.02 16.41 2.84
N PRO A 80 -9.21 16.34 4.16
CA PRO A 80 -8.50 17.23 5.09
C PRO A 80 -6.98 17.22 4.88
N ARG A 81 -6.39 16.06 4.57
CA ARG A 81 -4.94 15.92 4.30
C ARG A 81 -4.55 16.64 3.01
N THR A 82 -5.34 16.49 1.93
CA THR A 82 -5.10 17.22 0.68
C THR A 82 -5.11 18.74 0.92
N LYS A 83 -6.10 19.24 1.66
CA LYS A 83 -6.17 20.67 2.03
C LYS A 83 -4.97 21.12 2.88
N ALA A 84 -4.56 20.31 3.83
CA ALA A 84 -3.41 20.59 4.70
C ALA A 84 -2.08 20.63 3.92
N SER A 85 -1.96 19.87 2.82
CA SER A 85 -0.75 19.86 1.98
C SER A 85 -0.49 21.20 1.30
N LYS A 86 -1.54 22.01 1.08
CA LYS A 86 -1.51 23.29 0.32
C LYS A 86 -1.03 23.12 -1.13
N LEU A 87 -1.08 21.92 -1.68
CA LEU A 87 -0.76 21.64 -3.06
C LEU A 87 -2.04 21.72 -3.90
N ASN A 88 -2.01 22.56 -4.92
CA ASN A 88 -3.18 22.80 -5.76
C ASN A 88 -3.22 21.77 -6.91
N ASN A 89 -3.32 20.50 -6.56
CA ASN A 89 -3.51 19.42 -7.51
C ASN A 89 -4.85 18.72 -7.22
N PRO A 90 -5.84 18.80 -8.13
CA PRO A 90 -7.10 18.11 -7.94
C PRO A 90 -6.96 16.58 -8.01
N LYS A 91 -5.95 16.06 -8.73
CA LYS A 91 -5.73 14.64 -8.90
C LYS A 91 -5.07 14.01 -7.70
N ASN A 92 -5.87 13.49 -6.79
CA ASN A 92 -5.40 12.60 -5.73
C ASN A 92 -5.50 11.13 -6.22
N PRO A 93 -4.41 10.35 -6.21
CA PRO A 93 -4.42 8.97 -6.69
C PRO A 93 -5.34 8.04 -5.88
N TYR A 94 -5.72 8.43 -4.67
CA TYR A 94 -6.72 7.74 -3.85
C TYR A 94 -8.16 8.20 -4.10
N ARG A 95 -8.40 9.03 -5.10
CA ARG A 95 -9.72 9.52 -5.52
C ARG A 95 -9.98 9.10 -6.97
N ILE A 96 -10.31 7.80 -7.15
CA ILE A 96 -10.38 7.16 -8.47
C ILE A 96 -11.69 7.51 -9.17
N SER A 97 -11.61 7.91 -10.45
CA SER A 97 -12.75 8.10 -11.33
C SER A 97 -13.00 6.92 -12.27
N ASP A 98 -11.94 6.24 -12.73
CA ASP A 98 -12.06 5.06 -13.58
C ASP A 98 -11.10 3.96 -13.12
N TYR A 99 -11.69 2.82 -12.72
CA TYR A 99 -10.98 1.67 -12.19
C TYR A 99 -10.38 0.76 -13.28
N TYR A 100 -10.73 0.98 -14.55
CA TYR A 100 -10.27 0.15 -15.69
C TYR A 100 -9.27 0.88 -16.58
N SER A 101 -8.84 2.07 -16.21
CA SER A 101 -7.85 2.84 -16.95
C SER A 101 -6.68 3.31 -16.07
N ILE A 102 -5.51 3.44 -16.67
CA ILE A 102 -4.35 4.04 -16.02
C ILE A 102 -4.42 5.57 -16.22
N ASP A 103 -4.11 6.34 -15.17
CA ASP A 103 -4.05 7.80 -15.30
C ASP A 103 -2.97 8.17 -16.33
N PRO A 104 -3.30 9.02 -17.33
CA PRO A 104 -2.32 9.45 -18.34
C PRO A 104 -1.05 10.08 -17.77
N GLU A 105 -1.08 10.50 -16.51
CA GLU A 105 0.11 10.96 -15.80
C GLU A 105 1.19 9.85 -15.72
N TYR A 106 0.77 8.58 -15.58
CA TYR A 106 1.68 7.46 -15.41
C TYR A 106 1.92 6.67 -16.68
N GLY A 107 1.00 6.71 -17.62
CA GLY A 107 1.05 5.96 -18.87
C GLY A 107 -0.28 5.32 -19.26
N THR A 108 -0.21 4.13 -19.84
CA THR A 108 -1.35 3.36 -20.37
C THR A 108 -1.40 1.96 -19.78
N ILE A 109 -2.44 1.20 -20.11
CA ILE A 109 -2.53 -0.25 -19.78
C ILE A 109 -1.35 -1.04 -20.41
N ASP A 110 -0.93 -0.65 -21.62
CA ASP A 110 0.19 -1.33 -22.28
C ASP A 110 1.51 -1.01 -21.57
N ASP A 111 1.71 0.22 -21.06
CA ASP A 111 2.87 0.56 -20.23
C ASP A 111 2.89 -0.23 -18.90
N LEU A 112 1.72 -0.49 -18.29
CA LEU A 112 1.65 -1.35 -17.11
C LEU A 112 1.98 -2.81 -17.45
N THR A 113 1.48 -3.31 -18.59
CA THR A 113 1.77 -4.67 -19.06
C THR A 113 3.28 -4.85 -19.32
N ASP A 114 3.91 -3.86 -19.96
CA ASP A 114 5.36 -3.84 -20.19
C ASP A 114 6.15 -3.77 -18.87
N PHE A 115 5.73 -2.91 -17.95
CA PHE A 115 6.31 -2.80 -16.61
C PHE A 115 6.31 -4.14 -15.88
N THR A 116 5.16 -4.83 -15.87
CA THR A 116 5.02 -6.14 -15.20
C THR A 116 5.88 -7.21 -15.88
N ALA A 117 5.88 -7.25 -17.22
CA ALA A 117 6.74 -8.18 -17.96
C ALA A 117 8.22 -7.99 -17.64
N ARG A 118 8.69 -6.74 -17.62
CA ARG A 118 10.08 -6.41 -17.25
C ARG A 118 10.39 -6.70 -15.79
N ALA A 119 9.42 -6.53 -14.89
CA ALA A 119 9.58 -6.94 -13.50
C ALA A 119 9.80 -8.46 -13.41
N HIS A 120 8.98 -9.25 -14.08
CA HIS A 120 9.14 -10.71 -14.13
C HIS A 120 10.47 -11.16 -14.75
N GLU A 121 10.95 -10.48 -15.79
CA GLU A 121 12.28 -10.74 -16.37
C GLU A 121 13.42 -10.53 -15.37
N ASN A 122 13.23 -9.65 -14.39
CA ASN A 122 14.16 -9.40 -13.30
C ASN A 122 13.86 -10.22 -12.02
N GLY A 123 12.93 -11.17 -12.07
CA GLY A 123 12.56 -12.00 -10.93
C GLY A 123 11.68 -11.31 -9.89
N LEU A 124 11.17 -10.11 -10.19
CA LEU A 124 10.30 -9.33 -9.31
C LEU A 124 8.83 -9.66 -9.57
N ARG A 125 8.00 -9.56 -8.53
CA ARG A 125 6.53 -9.57 -8.63
C ARG A 125 5.99 -8.15 -8.55
N VAL A 126 4.79 -7.92 -9.09
CA VAL A 126 4.13 -6.60 -9.10
C VAL A 126 2.76 -6.70 -8.45
N ILE A 127 2.52 -5.89 -7.42
CA ILE A 127 1.18 -5.72 -6.85
C ILE A 127 0.69 -4.29 -6.99
N LEU A 128 -0.62 -4.13 -7.21
CA LEU A 128 -1.26 -2.83 -7.38
C LEU A 128 -2.02 -2.42 -6.11
N ASP A 129 -2.18 -1.12 -5.92
CA ASP A 129 -3.01 -0.56 -4.85
C ASP A 129 -4.48 -0.47 -5.27
N LEU A 130 -5.36 -1.22 -4.62
CA LEU A 130 -6.81 -1.19 -4.84
C LEU A 130 -7.49 -0.26 -3.83
N VAL A 131 -8.02 0.85 -4.31
CA VAL A 131 -8.77 1.83 -3.51
C VAL A 131 -10.26 1.52 -3.61
N TYR A 132 -10.72 0.51 -2.88
CA TYR A 132 -12.07 -0.06 -3.04
C TYR A 132 -13.06 0.36 -1.93
N TYR A 133 -12.65 1.18 -0.98
CA TYR A 133 -13.59 1.68 0.03
C TYR A 133 -14.40 2.88 -0.47
N HIS A 134 -13.81 3.72 -1.30
CA HIS A 134 -14.41 4.95 -1.82
C HIS A 134 -13.96 5.21 -3.27
N CYS A 135 -14.61 6.17 -3.94
CA CYS A 135 -14.29 6.61 -5.30
C CYS A 135 -14.25 8.13 -5.40
N GLY A 136 -13.91 8.64 -6.56
CA GLY A 136 -14.08 10.05 -6.91
C GLY A 136 -15.57 10.41 -7.08
N PRO A 137 -15.95 11.68 -6.87
CA PRO A 137 -17.34 12.13 -7.03
C PRO A 137 -17.87 12.02 -8.47
N ASN A 138 -16.97 11.95 -9.45
CA ASN A 138 -17.30 11.78 -10.87
C ASN A 138 -16.87 10.39 -11.39
N ALA A 139 -16.85 9.37 -10.53
CA ALA A 139 -16.54 8.02 -10.99
C ALA A 139 -17.49 7.61 -12.12
N VAL A 140 -16.91 7.06 -13.20
CA VAL A 140 -17.59 6.84 -14.48
C VAL A 140 -18.89 6.06 -14.39
N PHE A 141 -19.03 5.21 -13.40
CA PHE A 141 -20.23 4.41 -13.19
C PHE A 141 -21.37 5.12 -12.46
N ILE A 142 -21.12 6.27 -11.79
CA ILE A 142 -22.12 6.89 -10.89
C ILE A 142 -23.37 7.36 -11.68
N ALA A 143 -23.18 7.83 -12.92
CA ALA A 143 -24.27 8.32 -13.75
C ALA A 143 -25.28 7.21 -14.08
N ASP A 144 -24.80 6.03 -14.45
CA ASP A 144 -25.60 4.88 -14.84
C ASP A 144 -26.05 4.03 -13.63
N HIS A 145 -25.23 4.03 -12.56
CA HIS A 145 -25.43 3.23 -11.35
C HIS A 145 -25.36 4.09 -10.08
N PRO A 146 -26.30 5.01 -9.85
CA PRO A 146 -26.25 5.93 -8.71
C PRO A 146 -26.35 5.23 -7.34
N ASN A 147 -26.80 3.97 -7.29
CA ASN A 147 -26.88 3.15 -6.08
C ASN A 147 -25.54 2.46 -5.72
N TRP A 148 -24.54 2.51 -6.58
CA TRP A 148 -23.23 1.92 -6.32
C TRP A 148 -22.41 2.74 -5.31
N ILE A 149 -22.86 3.95 -4.98
CA ILE A 149 -22.33 4.73 -3.86
C ILE A 149 -23.33 4.78 -2.71
N LYS A 150 -22.82 4.77 -1.48
CA LYS A 150 -23.68 4.95 -0.29
C LYS A 150 -24.22 6.36 -0.25
N ARG A 151 -25.47 6.47 0.19
CA ARG A 151 -26.16 7.77 0.33
C ARG A 151 -26.71 7.94 1.73
N LEU A 152 -26.72 9.18 2.18
CA LEU A 152 -27.39 9.60 3.40
C LEU A 152 -28.92 9.65 3.19
N PRO A 153 -29.73 9.74 4.28
CA PRO A 153 -31.20 9.80 4.16
C PRO A 153 -31.75 10.96 3.32
N ASP A 154 -30.97 12.02 3.15
CA ASP A 154 -31.32 13.18 2.32
C ASP A 154 -30.97 12.99 0.82
N GLY A 155 -30.39 11.83 0.47
CA GLY A 155 -29.99 11.48 -0.88
C GLY A 155 -28.58 11.93 -1.28
N THR A 156 -27.90 12.70 -0.46
CA THR A 156 -26.51 13.11 -0.72
C THR A 156 -25.54 11.92 -0.56
N PRO A 157 -24.38 11.90 -1.25
CA PRO A 157 -23.38 10.87 -1.06
C PRO A 157 -22.85 10.81 0.38
N ASP A 158 -22.73 9.60 0.95
CA ASP A 158 -21.96 9.40 2.18
C ASP A 158 -20.46 9.43 1.86
N VAL A 159 -19.79 10.53 2.21
CA VAL A 159 -18.39 10.78 1.85
C VAL A 159 -17.39 10.44 2.97
N GLY A 160 -17.85 10.15 4.18
CA GLY A 160 -17.00 9.81 5.33
C GLY A 160 -15.92 10.85 5.66
N GLU A 161 -14.88 10.38 6.35
CA GLU A 161 -13.78 11.22 6.86
C GLU A 161 -12.83 11.76 5.79
N TRP A 162 -12.75 11.11 4.63
CA TRP A 162 -11.89 11.55 3.51
C TRP A 162 -12.61 12.43 2.49
N HIS A 163 -13.90 12.70 2.68
CA HIS A 163 -14.74 13.46 1.76
C HIS A 163 -14.87 12.83 0.36
N TYR A 164 -14.77 11.50 0.26
CA TYR A 164 -14.94 10.74 -0.98
C TYR A 164 -16.18 9.83 -0.88
N PRO A 165 -17.00 9.73 -1.93
CA PRO A 165 -18.16 8.85 -1.93
C PRO A 165 -17.79 7.40 -1.62
N LYS A 166 -18.40 6.82 -0.59
CA LYS A 166 -18.19 5.40 -0.23
C LYS A 166 -18.88 4.47 -1.20
N LEU A 167 -18.23 3.38 -1.55
CA LEU A 167 -18.81 2.33 -2.38
C LEU A 167 -19.84 1.51 -1.59
N ASN A 168 -20.92 1.08 -2.28
CA ASN A 168 -22.04 0.39 -1.67
C ASN A 168 -22.02 -1.12 -1.96
N TYR A 169 -21.28 -1.87 -1.16
CA TYR A 169 -21.17 -3.34 -1.29
C TYR A 169 -22.44 -4.13 -0.92
N ASP A 170 -23.54 -3.44 -0.57
CA ASP A 170 -24.84 -4.07 -0.47
C ASP A 170 -25.48 -4.29 -1.87
N ASP A 171 -24.93 -3.64 -2.90
CA ASP A 171 -25.31 -3.80 -4.29
C ASP A 171 -24.49 -4.92 -4.97
N PRO A 172 -25.11 -6.01 -5.45
CA PRO A 172 -24.42 -7.13 -6.05
C PRO A 172 -23.78 -6.81 -7.41
N GLU A 173 -24.30 -5.83 -8.16
CA GLU A 173 -23.72 -5.43 -9.45
C GLU A 173 -22.42 -4.66 -9.25
N LEU A 174 -22.34 -3.83 -8.20
CA LEU A 174 -21.07 -3.22 -7.80
C LEU A 174 -20.04 -4.29 -7.41
N CYS A 175 -20.45 -5.28 -6.59
CA CYS A 175 -19.55 -6.36 -6.20
C CYS A 175 -19.00 -7.10 -7.43
N GLU A 176 -19.87 -7.39 -8.41
CA GLU A 176 -19.45 -8.03 -9.66
C GLU A 176 -18.49 -7.14 -10.47
N TYR A 177 -18.79 -5.84 -10.61
CA TYR A 177 -17.93 -4.88 -11.32
C TYR A 177 -16.53 -4.80 -10.71
N MET A 178 -16.44 -4.69 -9.37
CA MET A 178 -15.17 -4.58 -8.67
C MET A 178 -14.38 -5.92 -8.70
N ALA A 179 -15.07 -7.07 -8.60
CA ALA A 179 -14.41 -8.37 -8.72
C ALA A 179 -13.85 -8.60 -10.14
N ARG A 180 -14.60 -8.19 -11.18
CA ARG A 180 -14.09 -8.21 -12.57
C ARG A 180 -12.90 -7.26 -12.78
N ASN A 181 -12.86 -6.17 -12.05
CA ASN A 181 -11.71 -5.27 -12.09
C ASN A 181 -10.44 -5.97 -11.53
N MET A 182 -10.56 -6.74 -10.46
CA MET A 182 -9.44 -7.56 -9.97
C MET A 182 -9.01 -8.60 -11.02
N GLU A 183 -9.95 -9.31 -11.63
CA GLU A 183 -9.64 -10.29 -12.71
C GLU A 183 -8.95 -9.61 -13.89
N PHE A 184 -9.44 -8.45 -14.31
CA PHE A 184 -8.94 -7.72 -15.48
C PHE A 184 -7.44 -7.46 -15.42
N PHE A 185 -6.91 -6.96 -14.30
CA PHE A 185 -5.48 -6.65 -14.21
C PHE A 185 -4.61 -7.90 -14.08
N VAL A 186 -5.11 -8.96 -13.46
CA VAL A 186 -4.41 -10.26 -13.44
C VAL A 186 -4.33 -10.86 -14.86
N GLU A 187 -5.45 -10.83 -15.61
CA GLU A 187 -5.50 -11.40 -16.97
C GLU A 187 -4.77 -10.55 -18.01
N LYS A 188 -4.96 -9.22 -17.95
CA LYS A 188 -4.46 -8.32 -18.99
C LYS A 188 -3.01 -7.89 -18.77
N CYS A 189 -2.63 -7.64 -17.52
CA CYS A 189 -1.33 -7.08 -17.17
C CYS A 189 -0.45 -8.07 -16.40
N ASP A 190 -0.92 -9.28 -16.13
CA ASP A 190 -0.22 -10.35 -15.41
C ASP A 190 0.30 -9.94 -14.03
N VAL A 191 -0.42 -9.02 -13.34
CA VAL A 191 -0.04 -8.58 -11.99
C VAL A 191 -0.10 -9.74 -11.00
N ASP A 192 0.75 -9.69 -9.96
CA ASP A 192 0.92 -10.78 -8.99
C ASP A 192 0.09 -10.60 -7.72
N GLY A 193 -0.75 -9.59 -7.67
CA GLY A 193 -1.65 -9.37 -6.55
C GLY A 193 -1.96 -7.92 -6.25
N TYR A 194 -2.42 -7.68 -5.02
CA TYR A 194 -2.97 -6.40 -4.63
C TYR A 194 -2.65 -6.03 -3.19
N ARG A 195 -2.40 -4.74 -2.95
CA ARG A 195 -2.56 -4.09 -1.66
C ARG A 195 -3.93 -3.44 -1.62
N CYS A 196 -4.70 -3.71 -0.60
CA CYS A 196 -6.09 -3.25 -0.48
C CYS A 196 -6.17 -2.10 0.52
N ASP A 197 -6.39 -0.89 -0.03
CA ASP A 197 -6.53 0.35 0.73
C ASP A 197 -7.66 0.27 1.74
N VAL A 198 -7.36 0.61 3.00
CA VAL A 198 -8.29 0.49 4.16
C VAL A 198 -9.16 -0.77 4.13
N GLY A 199 -8.54 -1.91 3.79
CA GLY A 199 -9.23 -3.17 3.51
C GLY A 199 -10.13 -3.67 4.63
N ASP A 200 -9.85 -3.30 5.89
CA ASP A 200 -10.72 -3.58 7.05
C ASP A 200 -12.11 -2.89 6.95
N ARG A 201 -12.28 -1.90 6.07
CA ARG A 201 -13.52 -1.14 5.84
C ARG A 201 -14.39 -1.71 4.72
N VAL A 202 -13.82 -2.53 3.85
CA VAL A 202 -14.54 -3.25 2.79
C VAL A 202 -15.01 -4.60 3.33
N PRO A 203 -16.22 -5.08 3.00
CA PRO A 203 -16.72 -6.35 3.53
C PRO A 203 -15.80 -7.53 3.20
N ILE A 204 -15.49 -8.35 4.19
CA ILE A 204 -14.59 -9.50 4.03
C ILE A 204 -15.13 -10.54 3.04
N ASP A 205 -16.46 -10.67 2.92
CA ASP A 205 -17.08 -11.58 1.96
C ASP A 205 -16.86 -11.14 0.52
N PHE A 206 -16.80 -9.83 0.25
CA PHE A 206 -16.37 -9.31 -1.05
C PHE A 206 -14.92 -9.69 -1.33
N TRP A 207 -14.01 -9.46 -0.37
CA TRP A 207 -12.60 -9.83 -0.54
C TRP A 207 -12.44 -11.33 -0.77
N ARG A 208 -13.18 -12.16 -0.06
CA ARG A 208 -13.17 -13.62 -0.25
C ARG A 208 -13.57 -13.99 -1.68
N MET A 209 -14.71 -13.46 -2.14
CA MET A 209 -15.22 -13.71 -3.48
C MET A 209 -14.22 -13.27 -4.56
N GLY A 210 -13.72 -12.03 -4.48
CA GLY A 210 -12.76 -11.51 -5.45
C GLY A 210 -11.44 -12.29 -5.46
N THR A 211 -10.90 -12.60 -4.28
CA THR A 211 -9.66 -13.36 -4.13
C THR A 211 -9.78 -14.79 -4.66
N GLU A 212 -10.90 -15.47 -4.37
CA GLU A 212 -11.15 -16.81 -4.92
C GLU A 212 -11.22 -16.81 -6.47
N ARG A 213 -11.73 -15.74 -7.07
CA ARG A 213 -11.81 -15.59 -8.53
C ARG A 213 -10.43 -15.42 -9.14
N ILE A 214 -9.62 -14.47 -8.63
CA ILE A 214 -8.29 -14.22 -9.18
C ILE A 214 -7.34 -15.39 -8.95
N ARG A 215 -7.47 -16.14 -7.85
CA ARG A 215 -6.68 -17.35 -7.59
C ARG A 215 -7.00 -18.52 -8.53
N LYS A 216 -8.15 -18.51 -9.20
CA LYS A 216 -8.42 -19.45 -10.30
C LYS A 216 -7.65 -19.12 -11.57
N ILE A 217 -7.30 -17.84 -11.77
CA ILE A 217 -6.52 -17.36 -12.90
C ILE A 217 -5.01 -17.54 -12.61
N LYS A 218 -4.59 -17.02 -11.44
CA LYS A 218 -3.19 -17.05 -10.98
C LYS A 218 -3.16 -17.51 -9.51
N PRO A 219 -2.87 -18.80 -9.23
CA PRO A 219 -3.04 -19.39 -7.91
C PRO A 219 -2.20 -18.77 -6.78
N ASP A 220 -1.06 -18.18 -7.13
CA ASP A 220 -0.10 -17.59 -6.19
C ASP A 220 -0.21 -16.06 -6.05
N VAL A 221 -1.34 -15.47 -6.46
CA VAL A 221 -1.57 -14.03 -6.23
C VAL A 221 -1.52 -13.67 -4.75
N MET A 222 -0.85 -12.58 -4.46
CA MET A 222 -0.70 -12.04 -3.11
C MET A 222 -1.81 -11.03 -2.79
N MET A 223 -2.34 -11.10 -1.57
CA MET A 223 -3.29 -10.12 -1.04
C MET A 223 -2.74 -9.49 0.24
N LEU A 224 -2.45 -8.20 0.18
CA LEU A 224 -1.96 -7.40 1.31
C LEU A 224 -3.08 -6.47 1.80
N ASN A 225 -3.51 -6.64 3.04
CA ASN A 225 -4.54 -5.80 3.66
C ASN A 225 -3.93 -4.59 4.36
N GLU A 226 -4.31 -3.38 3.98
CA GLU A 226 -4.09 -2.23 4.84
C GLU A 226 -5.11 -2.24 5.99
N GLY A 227 -4.81 -3.06 6.96
CA GLY A 227 -5.63 -3.30 8.13
C GLY A 227 -4.88 -4.15 9.13
N THR A 228 -5.48 -4.34 10.29
CA THR A 228 -4.84 -5.07 11.41
C THR A 228 -5.74 -6.15 12.00
N ARG A 229 -6.92 -6.36 11.45
CA ARG A 229 -7.89 -7.33 11.96
C ARG A 229 -7.43 -8.76 11.67
N PRO A 230 -7.22 -9.60 12.70
CA PRO A 230 -6.74 -10.98 12.49
C PRO A 230 -7.66 -11.83 11.62
N GLU A 231 -8.98 -11.59 11.68
CA GLU A 231 -9.96 -12.32 10.87
C GLU A 231 -9.78 -12.15 9.36
N HIS A 232 -9.17 -11.02 8.92
CA HIS A 232 -8.87 -10.77 7.51
C HIS A 232 -7.81 -11.71 6.96
N LEU A 233 -6.94 -12.28 7.81
CA LEU A 233 -5.98 -13.32 7.42
C LEU A 233 -6.61 -14.66 7.01
N SER A 234 -7.93 -14.78 7.07
CA SER A 234 -8.66 -15.88 6.43
C SER A 234 -8.75 -15.72 4.90
N VAL A 235 -8.43 -14.54 4.36
CA VAL A 235 -8.50 -14.19 2.94
C VAL A 235 -7.19 -13.60 2.44
N PHE A 236 -6.60 -12.70 3.22
CA PHE A 236 -5.35 -12.01 2.92
C PHE A 236 -4.13 -12.81 3.36
N ASP A 237 -3.05 -12.66 2.63
CA ASP A 237 -1.74 -13.24 2.99
C ASP A 237 -1.08 -12.46 4.11
N LEU A 238 -1.18 -11.12 4.08
CA LEU A 238 -0.55 -10.21 5.01
C LEU A 238 -1.50 -9.10 5.48
N ASN A 239 -1.36 -8.72 6.75
CA ASN A 239 -1.86 -7.46 7.30
C ASN A 239 -0.73 -6.45 7.46
N TYR A 240 -1.06 -5.16 7.61
CA TYR A 240 -0.10 -4.11 7.97
C TYR A 240 0.37 -4.23 9.42
N GLY A 241 1.67 -4.15 9.62
CA GLY A 241 2.34 -4.21 10.92
C GLY A 241 2.82 -2.84 11.40
N TRP A 242 1.92 -1.86 11.51
CA TRP A 242 2.21 -0.50 12.01
C TRP A 242 2.93 -0.50 13.36
N TYR A 243 2.70 -1.52 14.18
CA TYR A 243 3.24 -1.65 15.52
C TYR A 243 4.77 -1.57 15.56
N LEU A 244 5.49 -2.03 14.52
CA LEU A 244 6.95 -1.97 14.50
C LEU A 244 7.44 -0.52 14.51
N ARG A 245 6.87 0.31 13.64
CA ARG A 245 7.18 1.74 13.57
C ARG A 245 6.90 2.42 14.92
N ASP A 246 5.75 2.13 15.53
CA ASP A 246 5.34 2.75 16.80
C ASP A 246 6.25 2.33 17.96
N LEU A 247 6.65 1.06 18.03
CA LEU A 247 7.59 0.57 19.03
C LEU A 247 8.98 1.17 18.83
N PHE A 248 9.45 1.24 17.59
CA PHE A 248 10.74 1.80 17.25
C PHE A 248 10.80 3.30 17.57
N THR A 249 9.84 4.08 17.12
CA THR A 249 9.77 5.53 17.40
C THR A 249 9.59 5.81 18.88
N GLY A 250 8.83 4.99 19.59
CA GLY A 250 8.72 5.04 21.04
C GLY A 250 10.06 4.96 21.75
N CYS A 251 10.98 4.11 21.27
CA CYS A 251 12.32 3.99 21.83
C CYS A 251 13.24 5.14 21.41
N VAL A 252 13.30 5.46 20.11
CA VAL A 252 14.32 6.38 19.57
C VAL A 252 13.93 7.85 19.63
N ILE A 253 12.64 8.17 19.69
CA ILE A 253 12.13 9.56 19.77
C ILE A 253 11.61 9.86 21.17
N ASP A 254 10.75 8.99 21.72
CA ASP A 254 10.11 9.25 23.02
C ASP A 254 10.96 8.81 24.21
N GLY A 255 12.13 8.19 23.96
CA GLY A 255 13.06 7.74 25.01
C GLY A 255 12.57 6.59 25.87
N LYS A 256 11.60 5.78 25.35
CA LYS A 256 11.13 4.59 26.07
C LYS A 256 12.25 3.54 26.18
N PRO A 257 12.33 2.79 27.28
CA PRO A 257 13.30 1.70 27.42
C PRO A 257 13.17 0.66 26.28
N VAL A 258 14.29 0.09 25.84
CA VAL A 258 14.31 -0.98 24.80
C VAL A 258 13.47 -2.19 25.24
N SER A 259 13.32 -2.46 26.53
CA SER A 259 12.41 -3.49 27.04
C SER A 259 10.96 -3.26 26.58
N THR A 260 10.52 -2.01 26.40
CA THR A 260 9.18 -1.68 25.86
C THR A 260 9.01 -2.21 24.45
N PHE A 261 10.07 -2.15 23.62
CA PHE A 261 10.06 -2.75 22.27
C PHE A 261 9.91 -4.27 22.36
N ALA A 262 10.72 -4.94 23.17
CA ALA A 262 10.68 -6.40 23.34
C ALA A 262 9.33 -6.89 23.87
N ASP A 263 8.74 -6.19 24.85
CA ASP A 263 7.44 -6.52 25.42
C ASP A 263 6.30 -6.28 24.42
N GLY A 264 6.38 -5.21 23.64
CA GLY A 264 5.42 -4.92 22.57
C GLY A 264 5.47 -5.96 21.46
N GLN A 265 6.67 -6.35 21.02
CA GLN A 265 6.86 -7.41 20.02
C GLN A 265 6.31 -8.77 20.52
N ARG A 266 6.58 -9.11 21.77
CA ARG A 266 6.03 -10.34 22.39
C ARG A 266 4.51 -10.29 22.44
N SER A 267 3.94 -9.18 22.91
CA SER A 267 2.49 -8.98 22.99
C SER A 267 1.81 -9.05 21.61
N PHE A 268 2.48 -8.55 20.57
CA PHE A 268 1.98 -8.67 19.19
C PHE A 268 1.98 -10.14 18.75
N SER A 269 3.09 -10.87 18.97
CA SER A 269 3.22 -12.27 18.58
C SER A 269 2.20 -13.16 19.31
N GLU A 270 1.96 -12.91 20.60
CA GLU A 270 0.97 -13.65 21.39
C GLU A 270 -0.47 -13.40 20.95
N ARG A 271 -0.77 -12.23 20.43
CA ARG A 271 -2.13 -11.86 19.93
C ARG A 271 -2.37 -12.28 18.50
N ASN A 272 -1.30 -12.42 17.71
CA ASN A 272 -1.40 -12.87 16.33
C ASN A 272 -1.39 -14.40 16.27
N LEU A 273 -2.59 -15.00 16.31
CA LEU A 273 -2.79 -16.44 16.37
C LEU A 273 -2.20 -17.24 15.20
N GLN A 274 -1.89 -16.52 14.10
CA GLN A 274 -1.42 -17.12 12.85
C GLN A 274 0.08 -16.96 12.64
N GLY A 275 0.76 -16.33 13.60
CA GLY A 275 2.18 -16.05 13.53
C GLY A 275 2.49 -14.63 13.01
N THR A 276 3.69 -14.17 13.31
CA THR A 276 4.14 -12.81 12.97
C THR A 276 4.48 -12.65 11.49
N TYR A 277 4.82 -13.72 10.78
CA TYR A 277 5.16 -13.72 9.35
C TYR A 277 3.99 -13.30 8.44
N GLN A 278 2.76 -13.24 8.94
CA GLN A 278 1.60 -12.73 8.22
C GLN A 278 1.39 -11.22 8.39
N SER A 279 2.43 -10.50 8.79
CA SER A 279 2.42 -9.04 8.85
C SER A 279 3.55 -8.47 8.01
N MET A 280 3.22 -7.51 7.17
CA MET A 280 4.20 -6.63 6.54
C MET A 280 4.58 -5.54 7.55
N VAL A 281 5.88 -5.35 7.80
CA VAL A 281 6.38 -4.35 8.76
C VAL A 281 7.18 -3.26 8.07
N LEU A 282 7.07 -2.03 8.57
CA LEU A 282 7.60 -0.84 7.93
C LEU A 282 8.09 0.20 8.94
N LEU A 283 9.04 1.01 8.52
CA LEU A 283 9.45 2.24 9.22
C LEU A 283 8.78 3.48 8.64
N GLU A 284 8.66 3.55 7.33
CA GLU A 284 7.99 4.61 6.58
C GLU A 284 7.20 4.02 5.41
N ASN A 285 6.17 4.72 4.96
CA ASN A 285 5.44 4.51 3.71
C ASN A 285 4.95 5.85 3.16
N HIS A 286 4.21 5.83 2.06
CA HIS A 286 3.65 7.02 1.43
C HIS A 286 2.76 7.86 2.36
N ASP A 287 2.06 7.25 3.34
CA ASP A 287 1.23 7.97 4.30
C ASP A 287 2.07 8.68 5.34
N SER A 288 2.99 7.97 5.99
CA SER A 288 3.82 8.54 7.04
C SER A 288 4.68 9.70 6.54
N VAL A 289 5.18 9.62 5.30
CA VAL A 289 5.97 10.71 4.70
C VAL A 289 5.10 11.89 4.24
N ASN A 290 3.80 11.69 4.01
CA ASN A 290 2.88 12.77 3.70
C ASN A 290 2.36 13.48 4.96
N ASP A 291 2.26 12.79 6.08
CA ASP A 291 1.87 13.37 7.36
C ASP A 291 3.01 14.18 7.99
N ASP A 292 4.25 13.72 7.83
CA ASP A 292 5.48 14.30 8.39
C ASP A 292 6.41 14.87 7.30
N TYR A 293 5.88 15.65 6.41
CA TYR A 293 6.53 16.15 5.19
C TYR A 293 7.94 16.68 5.34
N ASP A 294 8.16 17.51 6.35
CA ASP A 294 9.45 18.15 6.59
C ASP A 294 10.31 17.34 7.59
N ASN A 295 9.77 16.24 8.10
CA ASN A 295 10.34 15.45 9.18
C ASN A 295 10.33 13.95 8.87
N ARG A 296 10.82 13.54 7.68
CA ARG A 296 11.08 12.14 7.36
C ARG A 296 11.73 11.46 8.56
N LEU A 297 11.38 10.20 8.85
CA LEU A 297 11.83 9.52 10.06
C LEU A 297 13.36 9.54 10.19
N GLU A 298 14.10 9.30 9.09
CA GLU A 298 15.55 9.38 9.08
C GLU A 298 16.06 10.78 9.48
N LYS A 299 15.41 11.88 9.05
CA LYS A 299 15.77 13.24 9.48
C LYS A 299 15.56 13.45 10.97
N ARG A 300 14.53 12.82 11.55
CA ARG A 300 14.19 12.96 12.97
C ARG A 300 15.13 12.18 13.88
N VAL A 301 15.53 10.96 13.47
CA VAL A 301 16.29 10.04 14.32
C VAL A 301 17.77 9.97 13.94
N GLY A 302 18.14 10.46 12.75
CA GLY A 302 19.47 10.35 12.17
C GLY A 302 19.73 8.98 11.52
N LYS A 303 20.68 8.98 10.55
CA LYS A 303 20.99 7.79 9.73
C LYS A 303 21.28 6.53 10.58
N LYS A 304 22.11 6.64 11.62
CA LYS A 304 22.50 5.48 12.43
C LYS A 304 21.33 4.81 13.14
N ALA A 305 20.41 5.60 13.68
CA ALA A 305 19.22 5.05 14.33
C ALA A 305 18.25 4.47 13.30
N PHE A 306 18.11 5.11 12.14
CA PHE A 306 17.27 4.61 11.06
C PHE A 306 17.84 3.29 10.50
N ASP A 307 19.17 3.18 10.28
CA ASP A 307 19.82 1.93 9.88
C ASP A 307 19.59 0.81 10.90
N ALA A 308 19.65 1.10 12.21
CA ALA A 308 19.30 0.13 13.23
C ALA A 308 17.84 -0.32 13.14
N GLY A 309 16.92 0.59 12.81
CA GLY A 309 15.52 0.28 12.54
C GLY A 309 15.36 -0.65 11.34
N LEU A 310 16.11 -0.44 10.26
CA LEU A 310 16.12 -1.34 9.10
C LEU A 310 16.64 -2.73 9.46
N VAL A 311 17.72 -2.84 10.22
CA VAL A 311 18.21 -4.14 10.73
C VAL A 311 17.11 -4.87 11.49
N VAL A 312 16.38 -4.17 12.37
CA VAL A 312 15.25 -4.76 13.09
C VAL A 312 14.14 -5.17 12.13
N ASN A 313 13.81 -4.34 11.15
CA ASN A 313 12.79 -4.62 10.13
C ASN A 313 13.09 -5.91 9.36
N TYR A 314 14.36 -6.16 9.02
CA TYR A 314 14.79 -7.35 8.27
C TYR A 314 15.03 -8.60 9.12
N THR A 315 15.22 -8.46 10.43
CA THR A 315 15.58 -9.59 11.29
C THR A 315 14.42 -10.15 12.11
N LEU A 316 13.29 -9.47 12.13
CA LEU A 316 12.06 -9.98 12.72
C LEU A 316 11.37 -10.98 11.77
N PRO A 317 10.61 -11.94 12.31
CA PRO A 317 9.89 -12.92 11.49
C PRO A 317 8.62 -12.32 10.85
N ASN A 318 8.80 -11.28 10.05
CA ASN A 318 7.76 -10.53 9.35
C ASN A 318 8.22 -10.31 7.91
N VAL A 319 7.31 -9.87 7.03
CA VAL A 319 7.68 -9.45 5.68
C VAL A 319 8.17 -8.00 5.74
N PRO A 320 9.45 -7.73 5.47
CA PRO A 320 9.99 -6.36 5.51
C PRO A 320 9.50 -5.55 4.32
N PHE A 321 9.31 -4.26 4.59
CA PHE A 321 8.87 -3.30 3.59
C PHE A 321 9.84 -2.12 3.54
N ILE A 322 10.16 -1.69 2.32
CA ILE A 322 11.02 -0.54 2.02
C ILE A 322 10.17 0.51 1.30
N TYR A 323 10.25 1.75 1.76
CA TYR A 323 9.68 2.88 1.06
C TYR A 323 10.68 3.47 0.07
N ASN A 324 10.20 3.83 -1.05
CA ASN A 324 10.76 4.61 -2.17
C ASN A 324 11.94 5.53 -1.78
N GLY A 325 13.17 5.19 -2.23
CA GLY A 325 14.41 5.94 -1.97
C GLY A 325 15.11 5.68 -0.63
N THR A 326 14.56 4.80 0.21
CA THR A 326 15.20 4.42 1.49
C THR A 326 16.58 3.83 1.27
N GLU A 327 16.78 3.05 0.22
CA GLU A 327 18.02 2.35 -0.13
C GLU A 327 19.18 3.27 -0.51
N VAL A 328 18.88 4.50 -0.88
CA VAL A 328 19.88 5.52 -1.22
C VAL A 328 19.93 6.66 -0.21
N CYS A 329 19.41 6.46 1.00
CA CYS A 329 19.34 7.51 2.04
C CYS A 329 18.59 8.77 1.57
N ASP A 330 17.63 8.63 0.64
CA ASP A 330 16.86 9.79 0.21
C ASP A 330 15.89 10.22 1.30
N THR A 331 15.92 11.49 1.61
CA THR A 331 15.04 12.13 2.60
C THR A 331 14.26 13.31 2.01
N ASN A 332 14.14 13.33 0.70
CA ASN A 332 13.36 14.33 -0.01
C ASN A 332 11.88 14.25 0.34
N ARG A 333 11.21 15.37 0.11
CA ARG A 333 9.78 15.51 0.34
C ARG A 333 9.02 14.88 -0.81
N HIS A 334 8.66 13.60 -0.67
CA HIS A 334 7.76 12.93 -1.60
C HIS A 334 6.31 13.25 -1.25
N SER A 335 5.46 13.37 -2.27
CA SER A 335 4.04 13.64 -2.08
C SER A 335 3.17 12.81 -3.01
N ILE A 336 2.03 12.35 -2.49
CA ILE A 336 0.96 11.81 -3.33
C ILE A 336 0.03 12.92 -3.84
N TRP A 337 0.06 14.14 -3.26
CA TRP A 337 -0.78 15.26 -3.68
C TRP A 337 -0.11 16.19 -4.70
N GLY A 338 1.21 16.27 -4.73
CA GLY A 338 1.96 16.99 -5.75
C GLY A 338 2.41 16.07 -6.89
N ASN A 339 2.70 16.63 -8.04
CA ASN A 339 3.32 15.93 -9.16
C ASN A 339 4.15 16.90 -9.99
N ARG A 340 4.78 16.42 -11.08
CA ARG A 340 5.61 17.25 -11.98
C ARG A 340 4.87 18.43 -12.63
N PHE A 341 3.55 18.44 -12.59
CA PHE A 341 2.74 19.50 -13.17
C PHE A 341 2.18 20.47 -12.11
N HIS A 342 1.97 20.00 -10.88
CA HIS A 342 1.29 20.73 -9.83
C HIS A 342 2.01 20.58 -8.49
N GLY A 343 2.49 21.69 -7.98
CA GLY A 343 3.10 21.76 -6.67
C GLY A 343 4.56 21.31 -6.63
N ALA A 344 5.15 21.41 -5.44
CA ALA A 344 6.55 21.05 -5.20
C ALA A 344 6.63 19.59 -4.75
N ASN A 345 6.69 18.66 -5.69
CA ASN A 345 7.06 17.30 -5.40
C ASN A 345 8.55 17.11 -5.70
N LEU A 346 9.28 16.58 -4.73
CA LEU A 346 10.67 16.21 -4.94
C LEU A 346 10.72 14.71 -5.27
N THR A 347 11.47 14.37 -6.29
CA THR A 347 11.79 12.99 -6.64
C THR A 347 12.96 12.47 -5.80
N ILE A 348 13.19 11.16 -5.84
CA ILE A 348 14.38 10.56 -5.24
C ILE A 348 15.63 11.23 -5.81
N ASP A 349 16.55 11.64 -4.95
CA ASP A 349 17.88 12.05 -5.38
C ASP A 349 18.78 10.82 -5.57
N TRP A 350 18.72 10.25 -6.77
CA TRP A 350 19.52 9.08 -7.15
C TRP A 350 21.04 9.33 -7.10
N GLN A 351 21.50 10.58 -7.04
CA GLN A 351 22.92 10.90 -6.84
C GLN A 351 23.43 10.39 -5.48
N ASN A 352 22.55 10.23 -4.51
CA ASN A 352 22.88 9.67 -3.21
C ASN A 352 23.45 8.25 -3.31
N ALA A 353 23.09 7.46 -4.33
CA ALA A 353 23.66 6.13 -4.59
C ALA A 353 25.19 6.15 -4.78
N LEU A 354 25.76 7.29 -5.20
CA LEU A 354 27.19 7.45 -5.40
C LEU A 354 27.95 7.83 -4.11
N THR A 355 27.23 8.26 -3.08
CA THR A 355 27.82 8.60 -1.77
C THR A 355 28.21 7.34 -1.00
N GLU A 356 29.11 7.47 -0.02
CA GLU A 356 29.44 6.34 0.86
C GLU A 356 28.21 5.90 1.69
N ASP A 357 27.42 6.86 2.19
CA ASP A 357 26.20 6.57 2.94
C ASP A 357 25.15 5.80 2.11
N GLY A 358 24.94 6.19 0.85
CA GLY A 358 24.04 5.46 -0.06
C GLY A 358 24.55 4.07 -0.38
N LYS A 359 25.86 3.91 -0.68
CA LYS A 359 26.46 2.59 -0.93
C LYS A 359 26.33 1.66 0.28
N ASP A 360 26.57 2.20 1.48
CA ASP A 360 26.44 1.41 2.71
C ASP A 360 24.98 1.01 2.98
N ARG A 361 24.03 1.92 2.70
CA ARG A 361 22.61 1.63 2.83
C ARG A 361 22.15 0.57 1.83
N MET A 362 22.55 0.65 0.56
CA MET A 362 22.24 -0.37 -0.46
C MET A 362 22.79 -1.76 -0.13
N ARG A 363 23.86 -1.85 0.67
CA ARG A 363 24.35 -3.14 1.18
C ARG A 363 23.59 -3.62 2.41
N LEU A 364 22.92 -2.72 3.12
CA LEU A 364 22.17 -3.03 4.32
C LEU A 364 20.77 -3.54 3.98
N VAL A 365 20.12 -2.95 2.97
CA VAL A 365 18.79 -3.32 2.52
C VAL A 365 18.85 -4.49 1.55
#